data_03ab1da758f83270e95eee0c491c5e49
#
_entry.id   03ab1da758f83270e95eee0c491c5e49
#
_cell.length_a   1.000
_cell.length_b   1.000
_cell.length_c   1.000
_cell.angle_alpha   90.00
_cell.angle_beta   90.00
_cell.angle_gamma   90.00
#
_symmetry.space_group_name_H-M   'P 1'
#
loop_
_entity.id
_entity.type
_entity.pdbx_description
1 polymer ?
#
loop_
_entity_poly.entity_id
_entity_poly.type
_entity_poly.pdbx_seq_one_letter_code
_entity_poly.pdbx_strand_id
1 'polypeptide(L)'
;MKLLNLFQSEEALVKACQKGDPNAQRRIYEKYSSKMLGICFRYAHDDYEAEGIMIEGFVKVFDKIDSFKLEGSFEGWIRRIMVNESLMYL
;
A
#
# COMPACT_ATOMS: atom_id res chain seq x y z
N MET A 1 15.52 -3.04 -19.66
CA MET A 1 15.39 -2.99 -19.00
C MET A 1 15.27 -3.04 -18.27
N LYS A 2 15.42 -3.54 -18.13
CA LYS A 2 15.05 -3.37 -17.55
C LYS A 2 14.91 -2.92 -16.15
N LEU A 3 14.51 -1.70 -15.76
CA LEU A 3 14.12 -1.42 -14.40
C LEU A 3 13.13 -2.43 -13.88
N LEU A 4 12.38 -2.99 -14.80
CA LEU A 4 11.39 -4.01 -14.45
C LEU A 4 12.01 -5.19 -13.74
N ASN A 5 13.28 -5.41 -14.00
CA ASN A 5 13.95 -6.60 -13.45
C ASN A 5 14.51 -6.40 -12.06
N LEU A 6 14.46 -5.16 -11.54
CA LEU A 6 14.96 -4.90 -10.20
C LEU A 6 14.11 -5.60 -9.16
N PHE A 7 12.81 -5.71 -9.42
CA PHE A 7 11.88 -6.33 -8.47
C PHE A 7 11.07 -7.36 -9.23
N GLN A 8 11.65 -8.54 -9.42
CA GLN A 8 11.04 -9.58 -10.23
C GLN A 8 9.83 -10.23 -9.59
N SER A 9 9.74 -10.18 -8.27
CA SER A 9 8.63 -10.77 -7.55
C SER A 9 8.12 -9.79 -6.53
N GLU A 10 6.88 -10.01 -6.10
CA GLU A 10 6.32 -9.20 -5.04
C GLU A 10 7.09 -9.38 -3.74
N GLU A 11 7.55 -10.62 -3.49
CA GLU A 11 8.34 -10.86 -2.29
C GLU A 11 9.62 -10.04 -2.30
N ALA A 12 10.32 -9.99 -3.45
CA ALA A 12 11.54 -9.19 -3.57
C ALA A 12 11.24 -7.70 -3.36
N LEU A 13 10.12 -7.26 -3.91
CA LEU A 13 9.70 -5.87 -3.77
C LEU A 13 9.44 -5.51 -2.31
N VAL A 14 8.71 -6.37 -1.60
CA VAL A 14 8.41 -6.14 -0.19
C VAL A 14 9.70 -6.14 0.63
N LYS A 15 10.58 -7.11 0.37
CA LYS A 15 11.85 -7.19 1.12
C LYS A 15 12.70 -5.95 0.90
N ALA A 16 12.75 -5.44 -0.33
CA ALA A 16 13.50 -4.23 -0.61
C ALA A 16 12.91 -3.04 0.14
N CYS A 17 11.60 -2.97 0.18
CA CYS A 17 10.92 -1.90 0.91
C CYS A 17 11.21 -1.99 2.41
N GLN A 18 11.22 -3.20 2.95
CA GLN A 18 11.54 -3.43 4.36
C GLN A 18 12.95 -2.98 4.69
N LYS A 19 13.84 -2.97 3.71
CA LYS A 19 15.21 -2.48 3.90
C LYS A 19 15.34 -0.97 3.69
N GLY A 20 14.23 -0.30 3.39
CA GLY A 20 14.24 1.14 3.24
C GLY A 20 14.50 1.64 1.84
N ASP A 21 14.40 0.78 0.82
CA ASP A 21 14.62 1.19 -0.56
C ASP A 21 13.47 2.10 -1.03
N PRO A 22 13.76 3.38 -1.33
CA PRO A 22 12.69 4.30 -1.75
C PRO A 22 12.09 3.94 -3.11
N ASN A 23 12.84 3.28 -3.98
CA ASN A 23 12.29 2.84 -5.26
C ASN A 23 11.28 1.73 -5.06
N ALA A 24 11.52 0.83 -4.10
CA ALA A 24 10.56 -0.21 -3.77
C ALA A 24 9.29 0.39 -3.18
N GLN A 25 9.45 1.38 -2.33
CA GLN A 25 8.30 2.08 -1.75
C GLN A 25 7.45 2.71 -2.83
N ARG A 26 8.08 3.39 -3.78
CA ARG A 26 7.36 4.01 -4.90
C ARG A 26 6.63 2.98 -5.73
N ARG A 27 7.27 1.85 -6.01
CA ARG A 27 6.65 0.80 -6.82
C ARG A 27 5.43 0.22 -6.15
N ILE A 28 5.50 0.02 -4.84
CA ILE A 28 4.33 -0.48 -4.11
C ILE A 28 3.18 0.51 -4.21
N TYR A 29 3.48 1.79 -4.01
CA TYR A 29 2.45 2.81 -4.12
C TYR A 29 1.85 2.82 -5.52
N GLU A 30 2.68 2.84 -6.55
CA GLU A 30 2.19 2.86 -7.93
C GLU A 30 1.36 1.63 -8.26
N LYS A 31 1.77 0.50 -7.74
CA LYS A 31 1.09 -0.76 -8.06
C LYS A 31 -0.29 -0.83 -7.43
N TYR A 32 -0.44 -0.31 -6.23
CA TYR A 32 -1.66 -0.54 -5.45
C TYR A 32 -2.54 0.68 -5.25
N SER A 33 -2.05 1.89 -5.55
CA SER A 33 -2.79 3.10 -5.21
C SER A 33 -4.17 3.17 -5.84
N SER A 34 -4.28 2.83 -7.11
CA SER A 34 -5.57 2.92 -7.81
C SER A 34 -6.61 2.00 -7.18
N LYS A 35 -6.20 0.75 -6.90
CA LYS A 35 -7.10 -0.21 -6.29
C LYS A 35 -7.50 0.19 -4.88
N MET A 36 -6.53 0.70 -4.12
CA MET A 36 -6.80 1.11 -2.74
C MET A 36 -7.65 2.37 -2.69
N LEU A 37 -7.47 3.27 -3.66
CA LEU A 37 -8.34 4.44 -3.76
C LEU A 37 -9.80 4.00 -3.94
N GLY A 38 -10.04 2.99 -4.77
CA GLY A 38 -11.38 2.45 -4.97
C GLY A 38 -11.98 1.92 -3.69
N ILE A 39 -11.17 1.29 -2.85
CA ILE A 39 -11.65 0.79 -1.57
C ILE A 39 -12.01 1.95 -0.65
N CYS A 40 -11.13 2.94 -0.53
CA CYS A 40 -11.36 4.09 0.34
C CYS A 40 -12.58 4.89 -0.11
N PHE A 41 -12.81 4.93 -1.42
CA PHE A 41 -13.92 5.68 -1.98
C PHE A 41 -15.27 5.18 -1.49
N ARG A 42 -15.36 3.90 -1.16
CA ARG A 42 -16.61 3.32 -0.66
C ARG A 42 -17.01 3.87 0.70
N TYR A 43 -16.04 4.39 1.45
CA TYR A 43 -16.28 4.89 2.81
C TYR A 43 -16.27 6.42 2.87
N ALA A 44 -15.73 7.07 1.84
CA ALA A 44 -15.52 8.50 1.85
C ALA A 44 -16.75 9.23 1.33
N HIS A 45 -16.84 10.52 1.64
CA HIS A 45 -17.94 11.37 1.18
C HIS A 45 -17.68 11.90 -0.22
N ASP A 46 -16.41 12.02 -0.62
CA ASP A 46 -16.05 12.52 -1.94
C ASP A 46 -14.65 12.03 -2.30
N ASP A 47 -14.23 12.36 -3.53
CA ASP A 47 -12.93 11.94 -4.05
C ASP A 47 -11.76 12.47 -3.23
N TYR A 48 -11.90 13.71 -2.78
CA TYR A 48 -10.85 14.36 -2.03
C TYR A 48 -10.61 13.64 -0.71
N GLU A 49 -11.68 13.30 -0.01
CA GLU A 49 -11.57 12.58 1.25
C GLU A 49 -11.01 11.17 1.01
N ALA A 50 -11.47 10.50 -0.06
CA ALA A 50 -10.97 9.16 -0.37
C ALA A 50 -9.46 9.18 -0.60
N GLU A 51 -8.97 10.16 -1.33
CA GLU A 51 -7.55 10.28 -1.59
C GLU A 51 -6.76 10.51 -0.30
N GLY A 52 -7.28 11.37 0.57
CA GLY A 52 -6.64 11.63 1.85
C GLY A 52 -6.55 10.37 2.71
N ILE A 53 -7.63 9.60 2.76
CA ILE A 53 -7.65 8.35 3.50
C ILE A 53 -6.62 7.37 2.93
N MET A 54 -6.57 7.25 1.60
CA MET A 54 -5.63 6.36 0.96
C MET A 54 -4.18 6.74 1.28
N ILE A 55 -3.87 8.03 1.23
CA ILE A 55 -2.52 8.49 1.52
C ILE A 55 -2.15 8.17 2.96
N GLU A 56 -3.05 8.43 3.90
CA GLU A 56 -2.81 8.08 5.30
C GLU A 56 -2.62 6.59 5.47
N GLY A 57 -3.41 5.81 4.72
CA GLY A 57 -3.28 4.36 4.75
C GLY A 57 -1.91 3.91 4.28
N PHE A 58 -1.38 4.52 3.22
CA PHE A 58 -0.05 4.15 2.74
C PHE A 58 1.05 4.58 3.70
N VAL A 59 0.88 5.71 4.39
CA VAL A 59 1.83 6.07 5.43
C VAL A 59 1.92 4.94 6.45
N LYS A 60 0.77 4.39 6.85
CA LYS A 60 0.75 3.28 7.79
C LYS A 60 1.31 2.00 7.21
N VAL A 61 1.06 1.75 5.92
CA VAL A 61 1.64 0.59 5.25
C VAL A 61 3.16 0.62 5.38
N PHE A 62 3.77 1.76 5.05
CA PHE A 62 5.21 1.86 5.07
C PHE A 62 5.79 1.88 6.48
N ASP A 63 5.05 2.45 7.43
CA ASP A 63 5.47 2.42 8.82
C ASP A 63 5.49 0.99 9.37
N LYS A 64 4.58 0.15 8.90
CA LYS A 64 4.39 -1.19 9.45
C LYS A 64 4.91 -2.30 8.56
N ILE A 65 5.54 -1.96 7.44
CA ILE A 65 5.89 -2.99 6.46
C ILE A 65 6.86 -4.02 7.04
N ASP A 66 7.66 -3.63 8.02
CA ASP A 66 8.56 -4.57 8.68
C ASP A 66 7.82 -5.68 9.40
N SER A 67 6.57 -5.43 9.76
CA SER A 67 5.78 -6.43 10.47
C SER A 67 5.10 -7.44 9.55
N PHE A 68 5.11 -7.19 8.25
CA PHE A 68 4.54 -8.13 7.30
C PHE A 68 5.50 -9.31 7.13
N LYS A 69 5.00 -10.51 7.41
CA LYS A 69 5.86 -11.69 7.48
C LYS A 69 6.01 -12.47 6.19
N LEU A 70 5.56 -11.88 5.07
CA LEU A 70 5.64 -12.54 3.77
C LEU A 70 4.80 -13.82 3.71
N GLU A 71 3.76 -13.87 4.51
CA GLU A 71 2.80 -14.96 4.53
C GLU A 71 1.46 -14.42 4.08
N GLY A 72 0.80 -15.13 3.19
CA GLY A 72 -0.47 -14.70 2.68
C GLY A 72 -0.33 -13.53 1.70
N SER A 73 -1.45 -12.89 1.45
CA SER A 73 -1.53 -11.85 0.42
C SER A 73 -1.06 -10.51 0.93
N PHE A 74 -0.04 -9.95 0.27
CA PHE A 74 0.41 -8.60 0.57
C PHE A 74 -0.70 -7.60 0.24
N GLU A 75 -1.39 -7.80 -0.88
CA GLU A 75 -2.51 -6.93 -1.22
C GLU A 75 -3.58 -6.97 -0.14
N GLY A 76 -3.88 -8.15 0.38
CA GLY A 76 -4.86 -8.29 1.46
C GLY A 76 -4.43 -7.58 2.72
N TRP A 77 -3.12 -7.62 3.00
CA TRP A 77 -2.56 -6.93 4.16
C TRP A 77 -2.72 -5.42 4.02
N ILE A 78 -2.40 -4.88 2.83
CA ILE A 78 -2.59 -3.46 2.55
C ILE A 78 -4.07 -3.09 2.65
N ARG A 79 -4.94 -3.92 2.06
CA ARG A 79 -6.38 -3.67 2.07
C ARG A 79 -6.92 -3.54 3.49
N ARG A 80 -6.47 -4.40 4.39
CA ARG A 80 -6.92 -4.33 5.78
C ARG A 80 -6.54 -3.00 6.41
N ILE A 81 -5.34 -2.52 6.13
CA ILE A 81 -4.91 -1.23 6.65
C ILE A 81 -5.78 -0.12 6.10
N MET A 82 -6.10 -0.18 4.79
CA MET A 82 -6.94 0.83 4.16
C MET A 82 -8.35 0.84 4.74
N VAL A 83 -8.93 -0.33 4.95
CA VAL A 83 -10.27 -0.41 5.52
C VAL A 83 -10.27 0.13 6.95
N ASN A 84 -9.27 -0.24 7.74
CA ASN A 84 -9.18 0.26 9.10
C ASN A 84 -9.03 1.78 9.12
N GLU A 85 -8.23 2.31 8.21
CA GLU A 85 -8.07 3.76 8.11
C GLU A 85 -9.38 4.42 7.71
N SER A 86 -10.09 3.82 6.76
CA SER A 86 -11.37 4.35 6.29
C SER A 86 -12.39 4.39 7.41
N LEU A 87 -12.43 3.35 8.24
CA LEU A 87 -13.40 3.29 9.33
C LEU A 87 -13.18 4.38 10.36
N MET A 88 -11.96 4.88 10.48
CA MET A 88 -11.67 5.97 11.40
C MET A 88 -12.29 7.28 10.97
N TYR A 89 -12.74 7.38 9.72
CA TYR A 89 -13.34 8.58 9.19
C TYR A 89 -14.88 8.56 9.26
N LEU A 90 -15.44 7.47 9.73
CA LEU A 90 -16.87 7.38 9.92
C LEU A 90 -17.27 7.96 11.27
#